data_6363f16ff06165b3056e8864b707e194
#
_entry.id   6363f16ff06165b3056e8864b707e194
#
_cell.length_a   1.000
_cell.length_b   1.000
_cell.length_c   1.000
_cell.angle_alpha   90.00
_cell.angle_beta   90.00
_cell.angle_gamma   90.00
#
_symmetry.space_group_name_H-M   'P 1'
#
loop_
_entity.id
_entity.type
_entity.pdbx_description
1 polymer ?
#
loop_
_entity_poly.entity_id
_entity_poly.type
_entity_poly.pdbx_seq_one_letter_code
_entity_poly.pdbx_strand_id
1 'polypeptide(L)'
;GGGIVATVRATREADEAALLAQSLPRMDALLADGVTTVEIKSGYGLTLEDELKQLRVARRLGELRPVSVAPTFLGAHAVPDGRQAQDYIDEVCERMIPAVAAETLAEAVDVFCEDIAFSPAQAAQVFEAAQRHGLALKIHAEQLTNQHGAALAAGFGALSADHIEHLDAAGIAAMAAAGTVAVLLPGAFYFTRDTQLPP
;
A
#
# COMPACT_ATOMS: atom_id res chain seq x y z
N GLY A 1 -19.43 -11.17 0.12
CA GLY A 1 -18.25 -10.48 0.24
C GLY A 1 -17.67 -9.93 -1.05
N GLY A 2 -17.64 -8.62 -1.20
CA GLY A 2 -16.91 -7.95 -2.28
C GLY A 2 -15.42 -7.83 -1.92
N GLY A 3 -15.06 -6.92 -1.12
CA GLY A 3 -13.70 -6.73 -0.62
C GLY A 3 -12.58 -6.77 -1.67
N ILE A 4 -11.39 -7.06 -1.24
CA ILE A 4 -10.15 -7.13 -2.05
C ILE A 4 -10.30 -8.09 -3.23
N VAL A 5 -10.90 -9.28 -3.04
CA VAL A 5 -10.99 -10.34 -4.06
C VAL A 5 -11.74 -9.87 -5.32
N ALA A 6 -12.87 -9.16 -5.15
CA ALA A 6 -13.63 -8.66 -6.30
C ALA A 6 -12.86 -7.59 -7.08
N THR A 7 -12.14 -6.70 -6.36
CA THR A 7 -11.30 -5.68 -6.96
C THR A 7 -10.11 -6.29 -7.69
N VAL A 8 -9.45 -7.31 -7.10
CA VAL A 8 -8.34 -8.04 -7.75
C VAL A 8 -8.78 -8.61 -9.09
N ARG A 9 -9.94 -9.29 -9.13
CA ARG A 9 -10.44 -9.85 -10.39
C ARG A 9 -10.68 -8.76 -11.44
N ALA A 10 -11.38 -7.69 -11.09
CA ALA A 10 -11.67 -6.60 -12.01
C ALA A 10 -10.39 -5.89 -12.51
N THR A 11 -9.39 -5.73 -11.64
CA THR A 11 -8.10 -5.12 -11.98
C THR A 11 -7.29 -5.99 -12.95
N ARG A 12 -7.31 -7.31 -12.75
CA ARG A 12 -6.62 -8.26 -13.63
C ARG A 12 -7.27 -8.36 -15.01
N GLU A 13 -8.61 -8.32 -15.06
CA GLU A 13 -9.37 -8.38 -16.32
C GLU A 13 -9.23 -7.11 -17.16
N ALA A 14 -8.99 -5.96 -16.55
CA ALA A 14 -8.83 -4.68 -17.23
C ALA A 14 -7.39 -4.51 -17.76
N ASP A 15 -7.25 -4.03 -19.00
CA ASP A 15 -5.96 -3.57 -19.54
C ASP A 15 -5.59 -2.16 -19.02
N GLU A 16 -4.39 -1.69 -19.34
CA GLU A 16 -3.92 -0.36 -18.91
C GLU A 16 -4.82 0.77 -19.41
N ALA A 17 -5.34 0.66 -20.63
CA ALA A 17 -6.21 1.68 -21.21
C ALA A 17 -7.54 1.77 -20.48
N ALA A 18 -8.13 0.63 -20.14
CA ALA A 18 -9.38 0.57 -19.36
C ALA A 18 -9.19 1.08 -17.94
N LEU A 19 -8.11 0.69 -17.25
CA LEU A 19 -7.78 1.21 -15.91
C LEU A 19 -7.57 2.72 -15.93
N LEU A 20 -6.84 3.23 -16.92
CA LEU A 20 -6.61 4.65 -17.08
C LEU A 20 -7.92 5.41 -17.33
N ALA A 21 -8.74 4.94 -18.27
CA ALA A 21 -10.02 5.56 -18.60
C ALA A 21 -10.97 5.63 -17.39
N GLN A 22 -10.98 4.59 -16.56
CA GLN A 22 -11.79 4.54 -15.32
C GLN A 22 -11.23 5.45 -14.22
N SER A 23 -9.92 5.67 -14.19
CA SER A 23 -9.24 6.46 -13.14
C SER A 23 -9.26 7.96 -13.42
N LEU A 24 -9.27 8.38 -14.68
CA LEU A 24 -9.26 9.79 -15.06
C LEU A 24 -10.41 10.61 -14.45
N PRO A 25 -11.69 10.17 -14.48
CA PRO A 25 -12.78 10.94 -13.86
C PRO A 25 -12.63 11.09 -12.34
N ARG A 26 -12.03 10.10 -11.66
CA ARG A 26 -11.75 10.18 -10.22
C ARG A 26 -10.64 11.18 -9.93
N MET A 27 -9.59 11.19 -10.77
CA MET A 27 -8.52 12.18 -10.69
C MET A 27 -9.07 13.59 -10.94
N ASP A 28 -9.94 13.76 -11.94
CA ASP A 28 -10.57 15.05 -12.25
C ASP A 28 -11.42 15.56 -11.08
N ALA A 29 -12.11 14.66 -10.37
CA ALA A 29 -12.86 15.02 -9.15
C ALA A 29 -11.93 15.48 -8.02
N LEU A 30 -10.83 14.78 -7.76
CA LEU A 30 -9.84 15.20 -6.76
C LEU A 30 -9.24 16.58 -7.09
N LEU A 31 -8.92 16.82 -8.36
CA LEU A 31 -8.42 18.12 -8.81
C LEU A 31 -9.46 19.24 -8.62
N ALA A 32 -10.73 18.95 -8.87
CA ALA A 32 -11.82 19.91 -8.64
C ALA A 32 -11.97 20.26 -7.16
N ASP A 33 -11.65 19.35 -6.26
CA ASP A 33 -11.60 19.56 -4.81
C ASP A 33 -10.29 20.24 -4.32
N GLY A 34 -9.39 20.60 -5.25
CA GLY A 34 -8.17 21.35 -4.93
C GLY A 34 -6.95 20.46 -4.58
N VAL A 35 -7.01 19.15 -4.82
CA VAL A 35 -5.88 18.25 -4.60
C VAL A 35 -4.77 18.56 -5.61
N THR A 36 -3.55 18.78 -5.13
CA THR A 36 -2.36 19.06 -5.96
C THR A 36 -1.36 17.89 -5.95
N THR A 37 -1.44 17.03 -4.96
CA THR A 37 -0.60 15.84 -4.83
C THR A 37 -1.46 14.66 -4.39
N VAL A 38 -1.31 13.50 -5.04
CA VAL A 38 -2.06 12.29 -4.71
C VAL A 38 -1.11 11.10 -4.61
N GLU A 39 -1.26 10.33 -3.56
CA GLU A 39 -0.67 9.00 -3.50
C GLU A 39 -1.57 8.00 -4.21
N ILE A 40 -0.98 7.16 -5.06
CA ILE A 40 -1.68 6.06 -5.71
C ILE A 40 -0.94 4.75 -5.39
N LYS A 41 -1.63 3.86 -4.68
CA LYS A 41 -1.10 2.54 -4.33
C LYS A 41 -1.54 1.50 -5.35
N SER A 42 -0.66 0.56 -5.71
CA SER A 42 -1.03 -0.72 -6.33
C SER A 42 -1.67 -1.66 -5.29
N GLY A 43 -1.54 -2.97 -5.44
CA GLY A 43 -1.97 -3.93 -4.41
C GLY A 43 -3.26 -4.70 -4.75
N TYR A 44 -3.78 -4.52 -5.93
CA TYR A 44 -4.94 -5.25 -6.42
C TYR A 44 -4.62 -6.12 -7.65
N GLY A 45 -3.36 -6.25 -8.01
CA GLY A 45 -2.88 -7.19 -9.02
C GLY A 45 -2.50 -8.53 -8.42
N LEU A 46 -1.70 -8.49 -7.37
CA LEU A 46 -1.13 -9.63 -6.65
C LEU A 46 -0.36 -10.60 -7.58
N THR A 47 0.12 -10.09 -8.69
CA THR A 47 1.07 -10.71 -9.62
C THR A 47 2.05 -9.66 -10.10
N LEU A 48 3.25 -10.07 -10.53
CA LEU A 48 4.25 -9.13 -11.05
C LEU A 48 3.65 -8.24 -12.15
N GLU A 49 3.02 -8.84 -13.16
CA GLU A 49 2.50 -8.13 -14.33
C GLU A 49 1.40 -7.13 -13.96
N ASP A 50 0.44 -7.57 -13.14
CA ASP A 50 -0.70 -6.73 -12.78
C ASP A 50 -0.36 -5.62 -11.79
N GLU A 51 0.63 -5.81 -10.92
CA GLU A 51 1.15 -4.75 -10.05
C GLU A 51 1.89 -3.68 -10.86
N LEU A 52 2.77 -4.07 -11.79
CA LEU A 52 3.45 -3.15 -12.70
C LEU A 52 2.44 -2.37 -13.56
N LYS A 53 1.41 -3.05 -14.08
CA LYS A 53 0.31 -2.43 -14.84
C LYS A 53 -0.35 -1.28 -14.05
N GLN A 54 -0.71 -1.51 -12.79
CA GLN A 54 -1.32 -0.48 -11.95
C GLN A 54 -0.38 0.72 -11.73
N LEU A 55 0.90 0.47 -11.46
CA LEU A 55 1.88 1.51 -11.23
C LEU A 55 2.17 2.34 -12.50
N ARG A 56 2.18 1.70 -13.69
CA ARG A 56 2.29 2.42 -14.97
C ARG A 56 1.08 3.33 -15.19
N VAL A 57 -0.12 2.85 -14.89
CA VAL A 57 -1.35 3.68 -14.93
C VAL A 57 -1.26 4.84 -13.95
N ALA A 58 -0.76 4.62 -12.73
CA ALA A 58 -0.57 5.68 -11.75
C ALA A 58 0.39 6.77 -12.27
N ARG A 59 1.53 6.42 -12.85
CA ARG A 59 2.46 7.36 -13.49
C ARG A 59 1.78 8.12 -14.63
N ARG A 60 1.04 7.41 -15.49
CA ARG A 60 0.36 8.01 -16.64
C ARG A 60 -0.70 9.05 -16.24
N LEU A 61 -1.37 8.88 -15.11
CA LEU A 61 -2.30 9.87 -14.59
C LEU A 61 -1.63 11.21 -14.29
N GLY A 62 -0.43 11.21 -13.69
CA GLY A 62 0.36 12.41 -13.43
C GLY A 62 0.86 13.09 -14.70
N GLU A 63 1.09 12.34 -15.79
CA GLU A 63 1.44 12.92 -17.08
C GLU A 63 0.26 13.59 -17.80
N LEU A 64 -0.96 13.10 -17.55
CA LEU A 64 -2.18 13.56 -18.22
C LEU A 64 -2.91 14.67 -17.47
N ARG A 65 -2.57 14.90 -16.21
CA ARG A 65 -3.22 15.90 -15.34
C ARG A 65 -2.20 16.73 -14.58
N PRO A 66 -2.49 17.99 -14.29
CA PRO A 66 -1.62 18.88 -13.52
C PRO A 66 -1.64 18.55 -12.02
N VAL A 67 -1.18 17.36 -11.66
CA VAL A 67 -1.13 16.83 -10.30
C VAL A 67 0.17 16.07 -10.10
N SER A 68 0.77 16.20 -8.93
CA SER A 68 1.90 15.35 -8.53
C SER A 68 1.36 14.00 -8.07
N VAL A 69 1.84 12.92 -8.69
CA VAL A 69 1.49 11.56 -8.29
C VAL A 69 2.69 10.93 -7.58
N ALA A 70 2.47 10.43 -6.37
CA ALA A 70 3.42 9.61 -5.61
C ALA A 70 2.97 8.15 -5.65
N PRO A 71 3.48 7.32 -6.58
CA PRO A 71 3.09 5.93 -6.65
C PRO A 71 3.73 5.11 -5.54
N THR A 72 2.95 4.25 -4.91
CA THR A 72 3.39 3.32 -3.87
C THR A 72 3.09 1.89 -4.28
N PHE A 73 4.11 1.04 -4.25
CA PHE A 73 3.95 -0.39 -4.51
C PHE A 73 3.40 -1.09 -3.25
N LEU A 74 2.22 -1.68 -3.36
CA LEU A 74 1.55 -2.44 -2.29
C LEU A 74 1.31 -3.90 -2.72
N GLY A 75 2.28 -4.55 -3.33
CA GLY A 75 2.15 -5.97 -3.72
C GLY A 75 1.86 -6.89 -2.53
N ALA A 76 2.38 -6.56 -1.35
CA ALA A 76 2.09 -7.28 -0.11
C ALA A 76 0.78 -6.79 0.55
N HIS A 77 -0.35 -6.82 -0.18
CA HIS A 77 -1.67 -6.38 0.30
C HIS A 77 -2.56 -7.54 0.77
N ALA A 78 -2.50 -8.67 0.09
CA ALA A 78 -3.22 -9.86 0.47
C ALA A 78 -2.47 -11.11 -0.03
N VAL A 79 -2.67 -12.24 0.62
CA VAL A 79 -2.16 -13.52 0.12
C VAL A 79 -3.05 -13.98 -1.02
N PRO A 80 -2.51 -14.23 -2.23
CA PRO A 80 -3.30 -14.74 -3.33
C PRO A 80 -3.90 -16.12 -3.04
N ASP A 81 -5.09 -16.37 -3.54
CA ASP A 81 -5.77 -17.66 -3.37
C ASP A 81 -4.86 -18.84 -3.78
N GLY A 82 -4.81 -19.85 -2.90
CA GLY A 82 -4.04 -21.07 -3.11
C GLY A 82 -2.53 -20.94 -2.91
N ARG A 83 -2.03 -19.78 -2.47
CA ARG A 83 -0.61 -19.57 -2.15
C ARG A 83 -0.33 -19.59 -0.66
N GLN A 84 0.89 -19.98 -0.29
CA GLN A 84 1.40 -19.75 1.06
C GLN A 84 1.93 -18.32 1.17
N ALA A 85 1.69 -17.67 2.32
CA ALA A 85 2.09 -16.29 2.53
C ALA A 85 3.61 -16.09 2.35
N GLN A 86 4.43 -17.03 2.83
CA GLN A 86 5.87 -16.92 2.70
C GLN A 86 6.34 -17.01 1.26
N ASP A 87 5.85 -17.98 0.48
CA ASP A 87 6.21 -18.13 -0.94
C ASP A 87 5.85 -16.88 -1.75
N TYR A 88 4.76 -16.23 -1.37
CA TYR A 88 4.33 -14.99 -2.03
C TYR A 88 5.22 -13.81 -1.62
N ILE A 89 5.58 -13.68 -0.34
CA ILE A 89 6.51 -12.63 0.13
C ILE A 89 7.89 -12.81 -0.51
N ASP A 90 8.37 -14.03 -0.67
CA ASP A 90 9.62 -14.29 -1.37
C ASP A 90 9.56 -13.79 -2.83
N GLU A 91 8.44 -14.02 -3.54
CA GLU A 91 8.24 -13.46 -4.88
C GLU A 91 8.16 -11.93 -4.88
N VAL A 92 7.47 -11.32 -3.90
CA VAL A 92 7.43 -9.85 -3.74
C VAL A 92 8.83 -9.29 -3.58
N CYS A 93 9.65 -9.89 -2.71
CA CYS A 93 10.99 -9.41 -2.39
C CYS A 93 12.01 -9.65 -3.51
N GLU A 94 11.95 -10.83 -4.17
CA GLU A 94 12.98 -11.27 -5.13
C GLU A 94 12.67 -10.87 -6.58
N ARG A 95 11.41 -10.62 -6.91
CA ARG A 95 10.98 -10.35 -8.28
C ARG A 95 10.23 -9.04 -8.45
N MET A 96 9.21 -8.77 -7.60
CA MET A 96 8.35 -7.60 -7.82
C MET A 96 9.06 -6.30 -7.46
N ILE A 97 9.62 -6.19 -6.26
CA ILE A 97 10.33 -4.97 -5.82
C ILE A 97 11.50 -4.63 -6.74
N PRO A 98 12.38 -5.57 -7.14
CA PRO A 98 13.42 -5.29 -8.12
C PRO A 98 12.88 -4.78 -9.47
N ALA A 99 11.78 -5.35 -9.97
CA ALA A 99 11.18 -4.92 -11.23
C ALA A 99 10.57 -3.50 -11.12
N VAL A 100 9.88 -3.21 -10.04
CA VAL A 100 9.32 -1.87 -9.74
C VAL A 100 10.43 -0.82 -9.68
N ALA A 101 11.53 -1.15 -9.01
CA ALA A 101 12.68 -0.25 -8.90
C ALA A 101 13.39 -0.04 -10.24
N ALA A 102 13.59 -1.12 -11.02
CA ALA A 102 14.25 -1.05 -12.32
C ALA A 102 13.49 -0.16 -13.33
N GLU A 103 12.16 -0.18 -13.30
CA GLU A 103 11.31 0.68 -14.13
C GLU A 103 11.01 2.05 -13.47
N THR A 104 11.50 2.31 -12.26
CA THR A 104 11.25 3.56 -11.50
C THR A 104 9.74 3.85 -11.36
N LEU A 105 8.94 2.82 -11.12
CA LEU A 105 7.48 2.93 -11.11
C LEU A 105 6.91 3.41 -9.78
N ALA A 106 7.59 3.18 -8.65
CA ALA A 106 7.15 3.60 -7.33
C ALA A 106 8.22 4.39 -6.58
N GLU A 107 7.79 5.18 -5.61
CA GLU A 107 8.64 5.95 -4.70
C GLU A 107 8.73 5.28 -3.33
N ALA A 108 7.71 4.49 -2.99
CA ALA A 108 7.62 3.77 -1.73
C ALA A 108 7.08 2.35 -1.92
N VAL A 109 7.34 1.52 -0.94
CA VAL A 109 6.75 0.18 -0.76
C VAL A 109 5.91 0.18 0.49
N ASP A 110 4.78 -0.48 0.43
CA ASP A 110 3.80 -0.61 1.51
C ASP A 110 3.49 -2.09 1.77
N VAL A 111 3.12 -2.43 3.00
CA VAL A 111 2.77 -3.81 3.41
C VAL A 111 1.53 -3.77 4.28
N PHE A 112 0.61 -4.69 4.08
CA PHE A 112 -0.50 -4.91 5.00
C PHE A 112 -0.10 -5.93 6.08
N CYS A 113 0.27 -5.42 7.26
CA CYS A 113 0.70 -6.20 8.41
C CYS A 113 -0.48 -6.45 9.34
N GLU A 114 -1.12 -7.60 9.20
CA GLU A 114 -2.28 -8.03 9.98
C GLU A 114 -2.35 -9.56 10.08
N ASP A 115 -3.11 -10.08 11.05
CA ASP A 115 -3.28 -11.51 11.27
C ASP A 115 -3.92 -12.23 10.07
N ILE A 116 -4.73 -11.52 9.29
CA ILE A 116 -5.37 -12.01 8.07
C ILE A 116 -4.51 -11.87 6.80
N ALA A 117 -3.34 -11.23 6.89
CA ALA A 117 -2.48 -10.94 5.75
C ALA A 117 -1.03 -11.36 6.03
N PHE A 118 -0.15 -10.43 6.36
CA PHE A 118 1.28 -10.70 6.55
C PHE A 118 1.73 -10.39 7.97
N SER A 119 2.60 -11.25 8.49
CA SER A 119 3.18 -11.11 9.82
C SER A 119 4.22 -9.97 9.87
N PRO A 120 4.56 -9.46 11.08
CA PRO A 120 5.66 -8.50 11.24
C PRO A 120 6.99 -8.99 10.68
N ALA A 121 7.29 -10.28 10.78
CA ALA A 121 8.52 -10.85 10.22
C ALA A 121 8.53 -10.77 8.68
N GLN A 122 7.41 -11.01 8.03
CA GLN A 122 7.26 -10.88 6.58
C GLN A 122 7.29 -9.41 6.14
N ALA A 123 6.69 -8.50 6.91
CA ALA A 123 6.80 -7.07 6.67
C ALA A 123 8.25 -6.58 6.75
N ALA A 124 9.03 -7.07 7.72
CA ALA A 124 10.47 -6.76 7.81
C ALA A 124 11.24 -7.23 6.57
N GLN A 125 10.96 -8.42 6.04
CA GLN A 125 11.59 -8.92 4.80
C GLN A 125 11.30 -8.00 3.61
N VAL A 126 10.07 -7.54 3.47
CA VAL A 126 9.67 -6.59 2.42
C VAL A 126 10.39 -5.25 2.59
N PHE A 127 10.50 -4.74 3.81
CA PHE A 127 11.21 -3.49 4.10
C PHE A 127 12.70 -3.59 3.78
N GLU A 128 13.35 -4.68 4.15
CA GLU A 128 14.75 -4.92 3.80
C GLU A 128 14.95 -4.98 2.28
N ALA A 129 14.04 -5.62 1.56
CA ALA A 129 14.08 -5.65 0.10
C ALA A 129 13.91 -4.24 -0.50
N ALA A 130 12.94 -3.47 -0.03
CA ALA A 130 12.69 -2.12 -0.48
C ALA A 130 13.89 -1.19 -0.24
N GLN A 131 14.49 -1.25 0.96
CA GLN A 131 15.68 -0.45 1.30
C GLN A 131 16.88 -0.76 0.40
N ARG A 132 17.10 -2.05 0.05
CA ARG A 132 18.16 -2.42 -0.90
C ARG A 132 18.01 -1.76 -2.28
N HIS A 133 16.78 -1.39 -2.65
CA HIS A 133 16.46 -0.71 -3.90
C HIS A 133 16.21 0.79 -3.75
N GLY A 134 16.46 1.38 -2.56
CA GLY A 134 16.32 2.81 -2.31
C GLY A 134 14.88 3.31 -2.28
N LEU A 135 13.91 2.43 -2.08
CA LEU A 135 12.49 2.78 -1.97
C LEU A 135 12.15 3.14 -0.52
N ALA A 136 11.32 4.18 -0.33
CA ALA A 136 10.79 4.56 0.96
C ALA A 136 9.79 3.50 1.47
N LEU A 137 9.47 3.53 2.77
CA LEU A 137 8.65 2.53 3.43
C LEU A 137 7.36 3.11 3.97
N LYS A 138 6.29 2.36 3.88
CA LYS A 138 4.98 2.61 4.48
C LYS A 138 4.40 1.30 5.00
N ILE A 139 3.37 1.37 5.83
CA ILE A 139 2.68 0.19 6.35
C ILE A 139 1.19 0.45 6.55
N HIS A 140 0.35 -0.53 6.25
CA HIS A 140 -1.00 -0.67 6.80
C HIS A 140 -0.88 -1.56 8.02
N ALA A 141 -1.23 -1.06 9.19
CA ALA A 141 -1.02 -1.78 10.44
C ALA A 141 -2.05 -1.39 11.50
N GLU A 142 -2.24 -2.28 12.47
CA GLU A 142 -3.12 -2.07 13.61
C GLU A 142 -4.54 -1.66 13.21
N GLN A 143 -5.03 -2.11 12.04
CA GLN A 143 -6.39 -1.89 11.59
C GLN A 143 -7.40 -2.81 12.31
N LEU A 144 -7.08 -4.08 12.41
CA LEU A 144 -7.97 -5.11 12.95
C LEU A 144 -7.44 -5.66 14.28
N THR A 145 -6.13 -5.78 14.41
CA THR A 145 -5.41 -6.31 15.56
C THR A 145 -4.15 -5.50 15.82
N ASN A 146 -3.61 -5.58 17.03
CA ASN A 146 -2.28 -5.00 17.30
C ASN A 146 -1.19 -6.05 17.05
N GLN A 147 -0.53 -5.94 15.89
CA GLN A 147 0.62 -6.78 15.51
C GLN A 147 1.96 -6.09 15.77
N HIS A 148 1.96 -4.88 16.35
CA HIS A 148 3.14 -3.99 16.48
C HIS A 148 3.82 -3.64 15.14
N GLY A 149 3.06 -3.65 14.05
CA GLY A 149 3.52 -3.33 12.71
C GLY A 149 3.96 -1.87 12.58
N ALA A 150 3.23 -0.94 13.17
CA ALA A 150 3.59 0.49 13.15
C ALA A 150 4.89 0.76 13.91
N ALA A 151 5.11 0.10 15.05
CA ALA A 151 6.37 0.19 15.79
C ALA A 151 7.55 -0.41 15.00
N LEU A 152 7.33 -1.55 14.33
CA LEU A 152 8.29 -2.14 13.42
C LEU A 152 8.66 -1.17 12.30
N ALA A 153 7.66 -0.62 11.61
CA ALA A 153 7.85 0.32 10.50
C ALA A 153 8.60 1.58 10.93
N ALA A 154 8.27 2.13 12.11
CA ALA A 154 9.00 3.23 12.72
C ALA A 154 10.46 2.88 12.94
N GLY A 155 10.78 1.66 13.41
CA GLY A 155 12.16 1.18 13.57
C GLY A 155 12.94 1.08 12.26
N PHE A 156 12.26 0.88 11.13
CA PHE A 156 12.84 0.91 9.78
C PHE A 156 12.88 2.32 9.16
N GLY A 157 12.38 3.35 9.84
CA GLY A 157 12.31 4.72 9.32
C GLY A 157 11.22 4.91 8.27
N ALA A 158 10.10 4.22 8.40
CA ALA A 158 8.98 4.36 7.48
C ALA A 158 8.36 5.76 7.52
N LEU A 159 7.88 6.23 6.35
CA LEU A 159 7.23 7.53 6.19
C LEU A 159 5.90 7.59 6.95
N SER A 160 5.10 6.53 6.88
CA SER A 160 3.77 6.50 7.50
C SER A 160 3.35 5.10 7.95
N ALA A 161 2.41 5.07 8.90
CA ALA A 161 1.58 3.93 9.22
C ALA A 161 0.11 4.33 9.06
N ASP A 162 -0.59 3.56 8.23
CA ASP A 162 -1.96 3.80 7.82
C ASP A 162 -2.91 2.92 8.66
N HIS A 163 -4.11 3.40 8.94
CA HIS A 163 -5.17 2.84 9.81
C HIS A 163 -4.95 3.12 11.29
N ILE A 164 -4.20 2.30 11.99
CA ILE A 164 -3.78 2.43 13.40
C ILE A 164 -4.91 2.44 14.46
N GLU A 165 -6.08 1.89 14.16
CA GLU A 165 -7.22 1.82 15.08
C GLU A 165 -6.89 1.08 16.40
N HIS A 166 -6.01 0.07 16.34
CA HIS A 166 -5.57 -0.73 17.48
C HIS A 166 -4.15 -0.40 17.97
N LEU A 167 -3.62 0.77 17.60
CA LEU A 167 -2.28 1.19 18.03
C LEU A 167 -2.20 1.37 19.54
N ASP A 168 -1.14 0.88 20.16
CA ASP A 168 -0.91 1.04 21.60
C ASP A 168 0.07 2.18 21.94
N ALA A 169 0.25 2.46 23.22
CA ALA A 169 1.14 3.53 23.69
C ALA A 169 2.61 3.31 23.26
N ALA A 170 3.05 2.06 23.13
CA ALA A 170 4.40 1.74 22.68
C ALA A 170 4.57 2.07 21.18
N GLY A 171 3.58 1.73 20.35
CA GLY A 171 3.54 2.10 18.95
C GLY A 171 3.51 3.61 18.74
N ILE A 172 2.68 4.35 19.51
CA ILE A 172 2.65 5.81 19.47
C ILE A 172 4.04 6.40 19.79
N ALA A 173 4.67 5.92 20.86
CA ALA A 173 6.00 6.40 21.25
C ALA A 173 7.06 6.10 20.17
N ALA A 174 7.03 4.92 19.57
CA ALA A 174 7.96 4.54 18.50
C ALA A 174 7.79 5.42 17.27
N MET A 175 6.54 5.61 16.80
CA MET A 175 6.23 6.48 15.66
C MET A 175 6.65 7.94 15.92
N ALA A 176 6.34 8.46 17.10
CA ALA A 176 6.73 9.83 17.48
C ALA A 176 8.25 10.01 17.51
N ALA A 177 8.99 9.05 18.05
CA ALA A 177 10.45 9.09 18.08
C ALA A 177 11.11 9.03 16.71
N ALA A 178 10.53 8.27 15.77
CA ALA A 178 11.01 8.11 14.41
C ALA A 178 10.54 9.23 13.46
N GLY A 179 9.52 9.99 13.82
CA GLY A 179 8.85 10.95 12.93
C GLY A 179 7.94 10.28 11.89
N THR A 180 7.53 9.02 12.14
CA THR A 180 6.59 8.30 11.26
C THR A 180 5.20 8.92 11.38
N VAL A 181 4.59 9.24 10.24
CA VAL A 181 3.28 9.92 10.17
C VAL A 181 2.15 8.91 10.38
N ALA A 182 1.20 9.25 11.25
CA ALA A 182 -0.06 8.53 11.39
C ALA A 182 -1.03 8.96 10.28
N VAL A 183 -1.49 8.02 9.45
CA VAL A 183 -2.47 8.28 8.39
C VAL A 183 -3.81 7.64 8.77
N LEU A 184 -4.78 8.48 9.10
CA LEU A 184 -6.12 8.03 9.44
C LEU A 184 -6.98 7.90 8.18
N LEU A 185 -7.78 6.82 8.11
CA LEU A 185 -8.63 6.53 6.96
C LEU A 185 -10.13 6.56 7.36
N PRO A 186 -10.70 7.74 7.64
CA PRO A 186 -12.09 7.83 8.11
C PRO A 186 -13.10 7.28 7.11
N GLY A 187 -12.79 7.32 5.82
CA GLY A 187 -13.64 6.71 4.78
C GLY A 187 -13.68 5.19 4.87
N ALA A 188 -12.54 4.54 5.09
CA ALA A 188 -12.46 3.10 5.30
C ALA A 188 -13.17 2.69 6.60
N PHE A 189 -12.89 3.40 7.70
CA PHE A 189 -13.53 3.21 9.00
C PHE A 189 -15.07 3.25 8.88
N TYR A 190 -15.61 4.27 8.20
CA TYR A 190 -17.04 4.40 7.97
C TYR A 190 -17.61 3.27 7.11
N PHE A 191 -16.90 2.89 6.03
CA PHE A 191 -17.34 1.86 5.10
C PHE A 191 -17.36 0.47 5.73
N THR A 192 -16.36 0.13 6.54
CA THR A 192 -16.27 -1.14 7.27
C THR A 192 -17.19 -1.18 8.49
N ARG A 193 -17.78 -0.04 8.89
CA ARG A 193 -18.58 0.11 10.10
C ARG A 193 -17.79 -0.25 11.36
N ASP A 194 -16.54 0.14 11.38
CA ASP A 194 -15.69 -0.07 12.52
C ASP A 194 -16.18 0.74 13.73
N THR A 195 -15.84 0.30 14.92
CA THR A 195 -16.21 0.98 16.19
C THR A 195 -14.99 1.36 17.02
N GLN A 196 -13.81 0.81 16.68
CA GLN A 196 -12.55 1.13 17.35
C GLN A 196 -11.93 2.36 16.69
N LEU A 197 -11.92 3.48 17.39
CA LEU A 197 -11.26 4.70 16.93
C LEU A 197 -9.74 4.60 17.18
N PRO A 198 -8.92 5.19 16.28
CA PRO A 198 -7.51 5.39 16.55
C PRO A 198 -7.27 6.16 17.84
N PRO A 199 -6.24 5.83 18.64
CA PRO A 199 -5.94 6.47 19.91
C PRO A 199 -5.53 7.94 19.80
#